data_f0f570c5ec85937825fc2b63d0d434be
#
_entry.id   f0f570c5ec85937825fc2b63d0d434be
#
_cell.length_a   1.000
_cell.length_b   1.000
_cell.length_c   1.000
_cell.angle_alpha   90.00
_cell.angle_beta   90.00
_cell.angle_gamma   90.00
#
_symmetry.space_group_name_H-M   'P 1'
#
loop_
_entity.id
_entity.type
_entity.pdbx_description
1 polymer ?
#
loop_
_entity_poly.entity_id
_entity_poly.type
_entity_poly.pdbx_seq_one_letter_code
_entity_poly.pdbx_strand_id
1 'polypeptide(L)'
;VVLVDLDPAMTRIFRDRPELAELNDAALSDPRVEVINADAFTWLAEGRGGRAAFDVAIVDFPDPNNYSLGKLYTARFYRMLLDSLAPYGVAAVQSTSPMYSPSAFWCITRTVRHAGFAVRPYHAYIPSFGEWGFVLASRQSDVAFATLPTGLRFLDQPTLDGLFHFPPDMRVDDGPINRLDNQALVRLYEEDWRDMLKR
;
A
#
# COMPACT_ATOMS: atom_id res chain seq x y z
N VAL A 1 5.73 -5.41 16.33
CA VAL A 1 5.36 -4.58 15.16
C VAL A 1 6.39 -3.50 15.01
N VAL A 2 6.83 -3.20 13.77
CA VAL A 2 7.68 -2.04 13.47
C VAL A 2 6.84 -1.06 12.66
N LEU A 3 6.69 0.15 13.17
CA LEU A 3 6.06 1.28 12.48
C LEU A 3 7.14 2.23 11.98
N VAL A 4 7.22 2.42 10.67
CA VAL A 4 8.13 3.40 10.07
C VAL A 4 7.30 4.58 9.55
N ASP A 5 7.49 5.74 10.14
CA ASP A 5 6.79 6.97 9.78
C ASP A 5 7.78 8.13 9.63
N LEU A 6 7.58 8.96 8.61
CA LEU A 6 8.47 10.07 8.32
C LEU A 6 8.39 11.18 9.38
N ASP A 7 7.20 11.42 9.95
CA ASP A 7 6.93 12.59 10.78
C ASP A 7 6.94 12.27 12.27
N PRO A 8 8.02 12.66 13.00
CA PRO A 8 8.09 12.45 14.43
C PRO A 8 7.07 13.29 15.23
N ALA A 9 6.50 14.33 14.64
CA ALA A 9 5.46 15.11 15.30
C ALA A 9 4.14 14.33 15.32
N MET A 10 3.80 13.64 14.21
CA MET A 10 2.61 12.80 14.13
C MET A 10 2.67 11.65 15.14
N THR A 11 3.73 10.86 15.11
CA THR A 11 3.87 9.71 16.03
C THR A 11 3.85 10.14 17.50
N ARG A 12 4.46 11.28 17.83
CA ARG A 12 4.47 11.84 19.19
C ARG A 12 3.10 12.32 19.63
N ILE A 13 2.38 13.07 18.80
CA ILE A 13 1.05 13.59 19.15
C ILE A 13 0.07 12.44 19.41
N PHE A 14 0.06 11.42 18.53
CA PHE A 14 -0.84 10.27 18.67
C PHE A 14 -0.44 9.31 19.79
N ARG A 15 0.77 9.41 20.33
CA ARG A 15 1.21 8.69 21.52
C ARG A 15 0.93 9.46 22.81
N ASP A 16 1.21 10.78 22.84
CA ASP A 16 1.32 11.56 24.07
C ASP A 16 0.02 12.31 24.42
N ARG A 17 -0.87 12.53 23.46
CA ARG A 17 -2.18 13.18 23.70
C ARG A 17 -3.25 12.13 23.99
N PRO A 18 -3.87 12.14 25.19
CA PRO A 18 -4.84 11.10 25.59
C PRO A 18 -5.97 10.93 24.58
N GLU A 19 -6.53 12.03 24.08
CA GLU A 19 -7.67 12.03 23.14
C GLU A 19 -7.30 11.39 21.78
N LEU A 20 -6.04 11.49 21.38
CA LEU A 20 -5.54 10.89 20.13
C LEU A 20 -4.99 9.47 20.36
N ALA A 21 -4.40 9.21 21.52
CA ALA A 21 -3.97 7.88 21.89
C ALA A 21 -5.17 6.91 22.04
N GLU A 22 -6.32 7.40 22.49
CA GLU A 22 -7.56 6.61 22.55
C GLU A 22 -8.01 6.13 21.16
N LEU A 23 -7.79 6.92 20.10
CA LEU A 23 -8.15 6.54 18.72
C LEU A 23 -7.36 5.33 18.18
N ASN A 24 -6.20 5.05 18.75
CA ASN A 24 -5.36 3.91 18.38
C ASN A 24 -5.21 2.88 19.52
N ASP A 25 -6.09 2.90 20.51
CA ASP A 25 -6.04 2.03 21.70
C ASP A 25 -4.66 2.07 22.41
N ALA A 26 -4.01 3.23 22.42
CA ALA A 26 -2.66 3.47 22.92
C ALA A 26 -1.57 2.56 22.30
N ALA A 27 -1.80 2.08 21.07
CA ALA A 27 -0.91 1.14 20.38
C ALA A 27 0.53 1.67 20.23
N LEU A 28 0.72 2.98 20.08
CA LEU A 28 2.06 3.58 19.96
C LEU A 28 2.86 3.56 21.29
N SER A 29 2.22 3.22 22.40
CA SER A 29 2.86 3.03 23.72
C SER A 29 2.98 1.55 24.10
N ASP A 30 2.47 0.63 23.27
CA ASP A 30 2.57 -0.82 23.53
C ASP A 30 4.03 -1.28 23.37
N PRO A 31 4.63 -2.01 24.32
CA PRO A 31 6.01 -2.48 24.24
C PRO A 31 6.30 -3.43 23.06
N ARG A 32 5.26 -3.95 22.41
CA ARG A 32 5.37 -4.77 21.20
C ARG A 32 5.50 -3.91 19.91
N VAL A 33 5.37 -2.59 20.02
CA VAL A 33 5.42 -1.66 18.90
C VAL A 33 6.68 -0.81 18.99
N GLU A 34 7.56 -0.97 18.01
CA GLU A 34 8.73 -0.13 17.80
C GLU A 34 8.38 0.97 16.79
N VAL A 35 8.48 2.24 17.21
CA VAL A 35 8.23 3.40 16.34
C VAL A 35 9.57 3.96 15.85
N ILE A 36 9.75 3.97 14.53
CA ILE A 36 10.94 4.48 13.84
C ILE A 36 10.55 5.69 13.00
N ASN A 37 11.05 6.88 13.34
CA ASN A 37 10.84 8.06 12.51
C ASN A 37 11.95 8.17 11.46
N ALA A 38 11.62 7.75 10.23
CA ALA A 38 12.54 7.73 9.10
C ALA A 38 11.80 7.75 7.77
N ASP A 39 12.48 8.16 6.71
CA ASP A 39 12.03 7.94 5.33
C ASP A 39 12.06 6.43 5.04
N ALA A 40 10.91 5.85 4.70
CA ALA A 40 10.76 4.41 4.50
C ALA A 40 11.65 3.86 3.36
N PHE A 41 11.87 4.66 2.30
CA PHE A 41 12.76 4.28 1.21
C PHE A 41 14.20 4.17 1.70
N THR A 42 14.66 5.17 2.45
CA THR A 42 16.02 5.20 3.01
C THR A 42 16.21 4.08 4.04
N TRP A 43 15.24 3.89 4.91
CA TRP A 43 15.25 2.85 5.94
C TRP A 43 15.41 1.43 5.33
N LEU A 44 14.65 1.12 4.27
CA LEU A 44 14.82 -0.13 3.54
C LEU A 44 16.15 -0.20 2.78
N ALA A 45 16.58 0.91 2.14
CA ALA A 45 17.81 0.94 1.37
C ALA A 45 19.07 0.75 2.23
N GLU A 46 19.03 1.16 3.49
CA GLU A 46 20.08 0.93 4.49
C GLU A 46 20.06 -0.50 5.08
N GLY A 47 19.12 -1.33 4.63
CA GLY A 47 18.96 -2.71 5.10
C GLY A 47 18.38 -2.83 6.51
N ARG A 48 17.83 -1.75 7.07
CA ARG A 48 17.24 -1.74 8.41
C ARG A 48 15.98 -2.59 8.53
N GLY A 49 15.29 -2.82 7.40
CA GLY A 49 14.18 -3.76 7.32
C GLY A 49 14.57 -5.22 7.53
N GLY A 50 15.88 -5.52 7.56
CA GLY A 50 16.37 -6.89 7.64
C GLY A 50 16.07 -7.70 6.37
N ARG A 51 16.46 -8.96 6.37
CA ARG A 51 16.10 -9.93 5.32
C ARG A 51 15.16 -10.96 5.91
N ALA A 52 14.06 -11.23 5.20
CA ALA A 52 13.06 -12.21 5.62
C ALA A 52 12.56 -12.00 7.08
N ALA A 53 12.45 -10.74 7.50
CA ALA A 53 12.16 -10.37 8.88
C ALA A 53 10.65 -10.23 9.19
N PHE A 54 9.83 -10.00 8.16
CA PHE A 54 8.41 -9.70 8.34
C PHE A 54 7.51 -10.71 7.66
N ASP A 55 6.51 -11.18 8.39
CA ASP A 55 5.45 -12.02 7.83
C ASP A 55 4.39 -11.20 7.11
N VAL A 56 4.16 -9.96 7.59
CA VAL A 56 3.18 -9.03 7.02
C VAL A 56 3.78 -7.63 6.91
N ALA A 57 3.58 -6.98 5.78
CA ALA A 57 3.86 -5.56 5.59
C ALA A 57 2.59 -4.83 5.14
N ILE A 58 2.29 -3.72 5.80
CA ILE A 58 1.24 -2.79 5.37
C ILE A 58 1.95 -1.54 4.85
N VAL A 59 1.73 -1.23 3.59
CA VAL A 59 2.33 -0.09 2.90
C VAL A 59 1.21 0.91 2.62
N ASP A 60 1.12 1.90 3.49
CA ASP A 60 0.11 2.95 3.45
C ASP A 60 0.78 4.31 3.28
N PHE A 61 0.96 4.72 2.04
CA PHE A 61 1.59 5.98 1.67
C PHE A 61 0.57 6.96 1.09
N PRO A 62 0.81 8.28 1.23
CA PRO A 62 0.03 9.28 0.49
C PRO A 62 0.10 9.05 -1.02
N ASP A 63 -0.93 9.47 -1.73
CA ASP A 63 -0.99 9.36 -3.19
C ASP A 63 0.24 9.98 -3.88
N PRO A 64 0.69 9.41 -5.01
CA PRO A 64 1.93 9.78 -5.69
C PRO A 64 1.80 11.08 -6.49
N ASN A 65 1.40 12.17 -5.83
CA ASN A 65 1.16 13.48 -6.43
C ASN A 65 2.42 14.33 -6.64
N ASN A 66 3.59 13.81 -6.30
CA ASN A 66 4.87 14.46 -6.54
C ASN A 66 6.01 13.42 -6.57
N TYR A 67 7.18 13.85 -7.03
CA TYR A 67 8.35 12.96 -7.19
C TYR A 67 8.90 12.40 -5.88
N SER A 68 8.78 13.14 -4.79
CA SER A 68 9.22 12.68 -3.46
C SER A 68 8.39 11.50 -2.95
N LEU A 69 7.09 11.49 -3.25
CA LEU A 69 6.21 10.36 -2.95
C LEU A 69 6.31 9.28 -4.03
N GLY A 70 6.45 9.65 -5.29
CA GLY A 70 6.57 8.72 -6.41
C GLY A 70 7.72 7.71 -6.27
N LYS A 71 8.81 8.07 -5.55
CA LYS A 71 9.93 7.14 -5.26
C LYS A 71 9.51 5.94 -4.43
N LEU A 72 8.50 6.10 -3.54
CA LEU A 72 7.98 5.04 -2.66
C LEU A 72 7.17 3.98 -3.40
N TYR A 73 6.80 4.26 -4.65
CA TYR A 73 6.05 3.38 -5.53
C TYR A 73 6.90 2.81 -6.69
N THR A 74 8.22 2.86 -6.56
CA THR A 74 9.13 2.39 -7.62
C THR A 74 9.44 0.89 -7.52
N ALA A 75 9.82 0.30 -8.64
CA ALA A 75 10.27 -1.09 -8.68
C ALA A 75 11.44 -1.35 -7.71
N ARG A 76 12.30 -0.34 -7.46
CA ARG A 76 13.38 -0.45 -6.47
C ARG A 76 12.83 -0.56 -5.04
N PHE A 77 11.87 0.29 -4.67
CA PHE A 77 11.24 0.23 -3.36
C PHE A 77 10.61 -1.15 -3.11
N TYR A 78 9.79 -1.61 -4.04
CA TYR A 78 9.12 -2.92 -3.90
C TYR A 78 10.08 -4.10 -3.89
N ARG A 79 11.23 -4.01 -4.56
CA ARG A 79 12.26 -5.06 -4.48
C ARG A 79 12.90 -5.12 -3.10
N MET A 80 13.19 -3.97 -2.47
CA MET A 80 13.69 -3.90 -1.10
C MET A 80 12.64 -4.41 -0.09
N LEU A 81 11.36 -4.08 -0.30
CA LEU A 81 10.26 -4.61 0.48
C LEU A 81 10.16 -6.13 0.35
N LEU A 82 10.26 -6.66 -0.88
CA LEU A 82 10.26 -8.10 -1.11
C LEU A 82 11.39 -8.79 -0.33
N ASP A 83 12.60 -8.21 -0.32
CA ASP A 83 13.75 -8.78 0.40
C ASP A 83 13.54 -8.78 1.92
N SER A 84 12.76 -7.86 2.47
CA SER A 84 12.43 -7.81 3.90
C SER A 84 11.36 -8.80 4.33
N LEU A 85 10.53 -9.28 3.41
CA LEU A 85 9.48 -10.25 3.71
C LEU A 85 10.03 -11.68 3.87
N ALA A 86 9.48 -12.41 4.83
CA ALA A 86 9.68 -13.84 5.02
C ALA A 86 9.23 -14.63 3.76
N PRO A 87 9.63 -15.90 3.61
CA PRO A 87 9.30 -16.71 2.42
C PRO A 87 7.79 -16.79 2.13
N TYR A 88 6.96 -16.78 3.17
CA TYR A 88 5.49 -16.79 3.08
C TYR A 88 4.88 -15.43 3.42
N GLY A 89 5.71 -14.41 3.54
CA GLY A 89 5.27 -13.06 3.89
C GLY A 89 4.40 -12.44 2.81
N VAL A 90 3.47 -11.61 3.24
CA VAL A 90 2.53 -10.89 2.39
C VAL A 90 2.63 -9.39 2.63
N ALA A 91 2.33 -8.60 1.61
CA ALA A 91 2.20 -7.16 1.73
C ALA A 91 0.84 -6.70 1.20
N ALA A 92 0.22 -5.74 1.89
CA ALA A 92 -0.90 -4.98 1.38
C ALA A 92 -0.42 -3.56 1.05
N VAL A 93 -0.59 -3.16 -0.20
CA VAL A 93 -0.11 -1.86 -0.71
C VAL A 93 -1.30 -1.00 -1.07
N GLN A 94 -1.46 0.13 -0.39
CA GLN A 94 -2.39 1.20 -0.78
C GLN A 94 -1.97 1.71 -2.17
N SER A 95 -2.93 1.88 -3.08
CA SER A 95 -2.60 2.05 -4.50
C SER A 95 -3.49 3.06 -5.22
N THR A 96 -3.97 4.07 -4.52
CA THR A 96 -4.91 5.09 -5.04
C THR A 96 -6.25 4.51 -5.53
N SER A 97 -7.08 5.30 -6.19
CA SER A 97 -8.40 4.86 -6.64
C SER A 97 -8.37 4.27 -8.05
N PRO A 98 -8.82 3.03 -8.27
CA PRO A 98 -8.97 2.50 -9.63
C PRO A 98 -10.09 3.17 -10.42
N MET A 99 -11.00 3.88 -9.75
CA MET A 99 -12.10 4.61 -10.38
C MET A 99 -11.68 6.01 -10.83
N TYR A 100 -10.90 6.73 -10.00
CA TYR A 100 -10.50 8.11 -10.28
C TYR A 100 -9.14 8.21 -10.95
N SER A 101 -8.25 7.25 -10.70
CA SER A 101 -6.89 7.18 -11.25
C SER A 101 -6.54 5.78 -11.75
N PRO A 102 -7.28 5.22 -12.71
CA PRO A 102 -7.08 3.85 -13.17
C PRO A 102 -5.68 3.63 -13.75
N SER A 103 -5.13 4.58 -14.51
CA SER A 103 -3.78 4.43 -15.08
C SER A 103 -2.70 4.36 -14.01
N ALA A 104 -2.82 5.17 -12.96
CA ALA A 104 -1.92 5.15 -11.82
C ALA A 104 -2.05 3.85 -11.00
N PHE A 105 -3.28 3.41 -10.68
CA PHE A 105 -3.52 2.17 -9.96
C PHE A 105 -2.90 0.96 -10.66
N TRP A 106 -3.13 0.82 -11.97
CA TRP A 106 -2.56 -0.30 -12.73
C TRP A 106 -1.06 -0.16 -12.99
N CYS A 107 -0.51 1.06 -13.00
CA CYS A 107 0.93 1.29 -13.02
C CYS A 107 1.57 0.77 -11.72
N ILE A 108 0.98 1.06 -10.54
CA ILE A 108 1.44 0.53 -9.25
C ILE A 108 1.37 -0.99 -9.28
N THR A 109 0.24 -1.58 -9.65
CA THR A 109 0.06 -3.04 -9.73
C THR A 109 1.12 -3.72 -10.60
N ARG A 110 1.38 -3.17 -11.80
CA ARG A 110 2.43 -3.68 -12.70
C ARG A 110 3.83 -3.52 -12.11
N THR A 111 4.08 -2.42 -11.40
CA THR A 111 5.38 -2.14 -10.79
C THR A 111 5.67 -3.11 -9.63
N VAL A 112 4.68 -3.40 -8.79
CA VAL A 112 4.79 -4.42 -7.72
C VAL A 112 5.09 -5.80 -8.33
N ARG A 113 4.35 -6.18 -9.38
CA ARG A 113 4.61 -7.44 -10.11
C ARG A 113 6.01 -7.48 -10.71
N HIS A 114 6.47 -6.39 -11.35
CA HIS A 114 7.80 -6.28 -11.95
C HIS A 114 8.93 -6.40 -10.91
N ALA A 115 8.68 -5.99 -9.67
CA ALA A 115 9.63 -6.16 -8.57
C ALA A 115 9.82 -7.62 -8.11
N GLY A 116 8.97 -8.55 -8.58
CA GLY A 116 9.08 -9.98 -8.31
C GLY A 116 7.96 -10.53 -7.42
N PHE A 117 6.94 -9.76 -7.10
CA PHE A 117 5.76 -10.24 -6.38
C PHE A 117 4.76 -10.95 -7.30
N ALA A 118 4.13 -11.99 -6.80
CA ALA A 118 2.79 -12.37 -7.22
C ALA A 118 1.80 -11.34 -6.67
N VAL A 119 0.90 -10.84 -7.52
CA VAL A 119 0.00 -9.74 -7.15
C VAL A 119 -1.45 -10.13 -7.37
N ARG A 120 -2.30 -9.71 -6.44
CA ARG A 120 -3.75 -9.79 -6.52
C ARG A 120 -4.33 -8.43 -6.18
N PRO A 121 -4.62 -7.57 -7.18
CA PRO A 121 -5.22 -6.27 -6.94
C PRO A 121 -6.65 -6.42 -6.41
N TYR A 122 -7.06 -5.52 -5.54
CA TYR A 122 -8.43 -5.45 -5.01
C TYR A 122 -8.81 -4.00 -4.74
N HIS A 123 -10.10 -3.75 -4.58
CA HIS A 123 -10.61 -2.44 -4.22
C HIS A 123 -11.72 -2.57 -3.20
N ALA A 124 -11.93 -1.51 -2.41
CA ALA A 124 -13.00 -1.44 -1.43
C ALA A 124 -13.53 0.00 -1.34
N TYR A 125 -14.82 0.11 -1.05
CA TYR A 125 -15.42 1.40 -0.77
C TYR A 125 -14.99 1.90 0.62
N ILE A 126 -14.29 3.03 0.63
CA ILE A 126 -13.87 3.72 1.86
C ILE A 126 -14.76 4.97 2.02
N PRO A 127 -15.53 5.10 3.11
CA PRO A 127 -16.53 6.16 3.25
C PRO A 127 -16.01 7.59 3.02
N SER A 128 -14.76 7.86 3.35
CA SER A 128 -14.12 9.17 3.20
C SER A 128 -13.45 9.41 1.84
N PHE A 129 -13.18 8.34 1.07
CA PHE A 129 -12.41 8.42 -0.19
C PHE A 129 -13.13 7.82 -1.40
N GLY A 130 -14.25 7.13 -1.20
CA GLY A 130 -14.95 6.40 -2.26
C GLY A 130 -14.27 5.06 -2.57
N GLU A 131 -14.27 4.67 -3.84
CA GLU A 131 -13.68 3.42 -4.30
C GLU A 131 -12.15 3.51 -4.29
N TRP A 132 -11.51 2.73 -3.40
CA TRP A 132 -10.08 2.80 -3.15
C TRP A 132 -9.39 1.48 -3.47
N GLY A 133 -8.23 1.57 -4.09
CA GLY A 133 -7.49 0.43 -4.59
C GLY A 133 -6.33 0.00 -3.73
N PHE A 134 -6.09 -1.31 -3.73
CA PHE A 134 -5.01 -1.96 -3.00
C PHE A 134 -4.40 -3.07 -3.84
N VAL A 135 -3.16 -3.43 -3.54
CA VAL A 135 -2.50 -4.60 -4.12
C VAL A 135 -2.08 -5.54 -3.00
N LEU A 136 -2.67 -6.73 -2.95
CA LEU A 136 -2.13 -7.84 -2.16
C LEU A 136 -0.95 -8.42 -2.94
N ALA A 137 0.21 -8.47 -2.29
CA ALA A 137 1.46 -8.89 -2.88
C ALA A 137 2.14 -9.96 -2.03
N SER A 138 2.69 -11.00 -2.65
CA SER A 138 3.37 -12.10 -1.97
C SER A 138 4.51 -12.65 -2.82
N ARG A 139 5.41 -13.44 -2.20
CA ARG A 139 6.42 -14.19 -2.97
C ARG A 139 5.81 -15.37 -3.74
N GLN A 140 4.68 -15.87 -3.27
CA GLN A 140 4.04 -17.07 -3.82
C GLN A 140 2.75 -16.71 -4.56
N SER A 141 2.48 -17.41 -5.66
CA SER A 141 1.29 -17.19 -6.48
C SER A 141 -0.01 -17.63 -5.80
N ASP A 142 0.06 -18.58 -4.87
CA ASP A 142 -1.10 -19.25 -4.30
C ASP A 142 -1.33 -18.86 -2.84
N VAL A 143 -1.52 -17.59 -2.58
CA VAL A 143 -1.98 -17.12 -1.26
C VAL A 143 -3.46 -17.48 -1.11
N ALA A 144 -3.73 -18.57 -0.41
CA ALA A 144 -5.09 -18.93 -0.02
C ALA A 144 -5.55 -18.03 1.14
N PHE A 145 -6.78 -17.55 1.06
CA PHE A 145 -7.42 -16.92 2.21
C PHE A 145 -7.84 -18.00 3.21
N ALA A 146 -7.52 -17.76 4.48
CA ALA A 146 -8.08 -18.56 5.55
C ALA A 146 -9.58 -18.31 5.69
N THR A 147 -10.28 -19.18 6.41
CA THR A 147 -11.67 -18.94 6.78
C THR A 147 -11.78 -17.59 7.52
N LEU A 148 -12.72 -16.76 7.08
CA LEU A 148 -12.94 -15.47 7.72
C LEU A 148 -13.31 -15.64 9.19
N PRO A 149 -12.75 -14.83 10.11
CA PRO A 149 -13.18 -14.81 11.49
C PRO A 149 -14.65 -14.46 11.62
N THR A 150 -15.30 -14.98 12.63
CA THR A 150 -16.69 -14.61 12.95
C THR A 150 -16.77 -13.22 13.56
N GLY A 151 -17.89 -12.51 13.35
CA GLY A 151 -18.13 -11.20 13.96
C GLY A 151 -17.50 -10.01 13.23
N LEU A 152 -16.97 -10.19 12.04
CA LEU A 152 -16.52 -9.07 11.20
C LEU A 152 -17.73 -8.20 10.81
N ARG A 153 -17.58 -6.87 10.92
CA ARG A 153 -18.67 -5.93 10.62
C ARG A 153 -18.81 -5.62 9.13
N PHE A 154 -17.72 -5.65 8.38
CA PHE A 154 -17.67 -5.28 6.97
C PHE A 154 -17.53 -6.49 6.05
N LEU A 155 -16.75 -7.49 6.43
CA LEU A 155 -16.30 -8.54 5.54
C LEU A 155 -17.04 -9.85 5.79
N ASP A 156 -17.72 -10.35 4.76
CA ASP A 156 -18.21 -11.72 4.61
C ASP A 156 -17.64 -12.33 3.32
N GLN A 157 -17.94 -13.59 3.04
CA GLN A 157 -17.35 -14.25 1.87
C GLN A 157 -17.79 -13.61 0.55
N PRO A 158 -19.07 -13.28 0.30
CA PRO A 158 -19.48 -12.58 -0.91
C PRO A 158 -18.80 -11.21 -1.08
N THR A 159 -18.67 -10.46 0.01
CA THR A 159 -17.97 -9.17 -0.01
C THR A 159 -16.49 -9.36 -0.37
N LEU A 160 -15.81 -10.32 0.27
CA LEU A 160 -14.41 -10.64 -0.04
C LEU A 160 -14.24 -10.99 -1.52
N ASP A 161 -15.09 -11.84 -2.06
CA ASP A 161 -15.02 -12.24 -3.46
C ASP A 161 -15.25 -11.05 -4.41
N GLY A 162 -16.16 -10.15 -4.04
CA GLY A 162 -16.47 -8.93 -4.78
C GLY A 162 -15.32 -7.93 -4.85
N LEU A 163 -14.46 -7.85 -3.80
CA LEU A 163 -13.33 -6.91 -3.79
C LEU A 163 -12.34 -7.11 -4.96
N PHE A 164 -12.29 -8.29 -5.55
CA PHE A 164 -11.38 -8.64 -6.65
C PHE A 164 -12.00 -8.48 -8.04
N HIS A 165 -13.23 -8.03 -8.10
CA HIS A 165 -13.93 -7.82 -9.37
C HIS A 165 -13.83 -6.36 -9.80
N PHE A 166 -13.13 -6.08 -10.88
CA PHE A 166 -13.03 -4.75 -11.46
C PHE A 166 -13.98 -4.62 -12.64
N PRO A 167 -14.89 -3.64 -12.67
CA PRO A 167 -15.69 -3.31 -13.86
C PRO A 167 -14.80 -2.77 -14.99
N PRO A 168 -15.26 -2.80 -16.25
CA PRO A 168 -14.43 -2.44 -17.41
C PRO A 168 -13.83 -1.04 -17.38
N ASP A 169 -14.53 -0.07 -16.81
CA ASP A 169 -14.11 1.34 -16.69
C ASP A 169 -13.00 1.58 -15.64
N MET A 170 -12.76 0.60 -14.78
CA MET A 170 -11.64 0.60 -13.82
C MET A 170 -10.42 -0.17 -14.32
N ARG A 171 -10.43 -0.72 -15.55
CA ARG A 171 -9.34 -1.55 -16.08
C ARG A 171 -8.46 -0.78 -17.04
N VAL A 172 -7.14 -0.96 -16.89
CA VAL A 172 -6.13 -0.48 -17.85
C VAL A 172 -5.11 -1.61 -18.06
N ASP A 173 -5.13 -2.19 -19.26
CA ASP A 173 -4.37 -3.41 -19.56
C ASP A 173 -2.88 -3.13 -19.70
N ASP A 174 -2.49 -2.01 -20.34
CA ASP A 174 -1.12 -1.65 -20.64
C ASP A 174 -0.64 -0.40 -19.89
N GLY A 175 0.67 -0.25 -19.78
CA GLY A 175 1.26 0.95 -19.20
C GLY A 175 2.66 0.72 -18.63
N PRO A 176 3.34 1.80 -18.24
CA PRO A 176 4.73 1.75 -17.81
C PRO A 176 4.89 1.10 -16.43
N ILE A 177 6.14 0.72 -16.17
CA ILE A 177 6.64 0.39 -14.83
C ILE A 177 7.22 1.68 -14.23
N ASN A 178 6.85 2.00 -12.99
CA ASN A 178 7.39 3.16 -12.29
C ASN A 178 8.81 2.87 -11.78
N ARG A 179 9.78 3.66 -12.19
CA ARG A 179 11.19 3.58 -11.80
C ARG A 179 11.69 4.94 -11.32
N LEU A 180 12.83 4.96 -10.64
CA LEU A 180 13.44 6.20 -10.16
C LEU A 180 13.84 7.15 -11.30
N ASP A 181 14.21 6.59 -12.46
CA ASP A 181 14.67 7.32 -13.62
C ASP A 181 13.56 7.87 -14.50
N ASN A 182 12.34 7.27 -14.46
CA ASN A 182 11.26 7.71 -15.34
C ASN A 182 10.08 8.38 -14.59
N GLN A 183 9.91 8.09 -13.30
CA GLN A 183 8.84 8.64 -12.44
C GLN A 183 7.45 8.64 -13.14
N ALA A 184 7.17 7.57 -13.89
CA ALA A 184 6.01 7.49 -14.77
C ALA A 184 4.68 7.62 -14.01
N LEU A 185 4.65 7.13 -12.77
CA LEU A 185 3.45 7.11 -11.95
C LEU A 185 2.91 8.51 -11.65
N VAL A 186 3.80 9.47 -11.32
CA VAL A 186 3.39 10.85 -10.99
C VAL A 186 2.64 11.48 -12.16
N ARG A 187 3.15 11.30 -13.39
CA ARG A 187 2.50 11.83 -14.59
C ARG A 187 1.14 11.18 -14.85
N LEU A 188 1.05 9.86 -14.73
CA LEU A 188 -0.22 9.14 -14.90
C LEU A 188 -1.26 9.61 -13.88
N TYR A 189 -0.85 9.77 -12.62
CA TYR A 189 -1.73 10.26 -11.57
C TYR A 189 -2.27 11.67 -11.89
N GLU A 190 -1.40 12.59 -12.31
CA GLU A 190 -1.80 13.95 -12.70
C GLU A 190 -2.70 13.97 -13.95
N GLU A 191 -2.46 13.09 -14.93
CA GLU A 191 -3.26 12.96 -16.14
C GLU A 191 -4.66 12.43 -15.81
N ASP A 192 -4.76 11.34 -15.05
CA ASP A 192 -6.05 10.77 -14.62
C ASP A 192 -6.91 11.80 -13.88
N TRP A 193 -6.33 12.53 -12.92
CA TRP A 193 -7.04 13.58 -12.17
C TRP A 193 -7.50 14.73 -13.06
N ARG A 194 -6.66 15.16 -14.01
CA ARG A 194 -7.01 16.22 -14.96
C ARG A 194 -8.18 15.80 -15.86
N ASP A 195 -8.24 14.55 -16.25
CA ASP A 195 -9.31 14.03 -17.09
C ASP A 195 -10.61 13.79 -16.30
N MET A 196 -10.50 13.39 -15.05
CA MET A 196 -11.64 13.29 -14.15
C MET A 196 -12.34 14.65 -13.91
N LEU A 197 -11.55 15.74 -13.75
CA LEU A 197 -12.08 17.08 -13.53
C LEU A 197 -12.76 17.70 -14.78
N LYS A 198 -12.59 17.10 -15.96
CA LYS A 198 -13.26 17.54 -17.20
C LYS A 198 -14.59 16.82 -17.48
N ARG A 199 -14.89 15.77 -16.72
CA ARG A 199 -16.16 15.00 -16.81
C ARG A 199 -17.24 15.64 -15.96
#